data_6ca9ff7e233eb8949dab2292fa2f2878
#
_entry.id   6ca9ff7e233eb8949dab2292fa2f2878
#
_cell.length_a   1.000
_cell.length_b   1.000
_cell.length_c   1.000
_cell.angle_alpha   90.00
_cell.angle_beta   90.00
_cell.angle_gamma   90.00
#
_symmetry.space_group_name_H-M   'P 1'
#
loop_
_entity.id
_entity.type
_entity.pdbx_description
1 polymer ?
#
loop_
_entity_poly.entity_id
_entity_poly.type
_entity_poly.pdbx_seq_one_letter_code
_entity_poly.pdbx_strand_id
1 'polypeptide(L)'
;MDIRFNGSLDLATIRRAVGLIGKSPLWAVILRAALAILVVLVLGDAVFSIVTKEDVSTGRLIRNVLSSLVIGYFVIQPYLASRQLFKALSSGSQQQTGIITALGISYNVGASRSVDYAWNDFYHVFKADDLIVLATADSRISILNRSLFATEQDWKYFVQYADTRVKPVK
;
A
#
# COMPACT_ATOMS: atom_id res chain seq x y z
N MET A 1 0.89 15.66 26.06
CA MET A 1 1.42 14.29 26.02
C MET A 1 2.45 14.28 24.91
N ASP A 2 3.72 14.02 25.26
CA ASP A 2 4.82 14.05 24.31
C ASP A 2 5.53 12.70 24.35
N ILE A 3 5.30 11.88 23.31
CA ILE A 3 5.95 10.59 23.18
C ILE A 3 7.10 10.74 22.18
N ARG A 4 8.32 10.50 22.63
CA ARG A 4 9.48 10.51 21.75
C ARG A 4 9.74 9.12 21.20
N PHE A 5 10.13 9.07 19.94
CA PHE A 5 10.54 7.82 19.31
C PHE A 5 11.84 8.04 18.53
N ASN A 6 12.66 7.00 18.49
CA ASN A 6 13.94 7.00 17.78
C ASN A 6 14.33 5.57 17.41
N GLY A 7 14.74 5.37 16.19
CA GLY A 7 15.20 4.07 15.72
C GLY A 7 15.28 3.99 14.21
N SER A 8 15.49 2.79 13.70
CA SER A 8 15.52 2.52 12.27
C SER A 8 14.47 1.50 11.90
N LEU A 9 13.85 1.71 10.74
CA LEU A 9 12.98 0.71 10.13
C LEU A 9 13.81 -0.27 9.31
N ASP A 10 13.63 -1.55 9.53
CA ASP A 10 14.22 -2.59 8.69
C ASP A 10 13.39 -2.85 7.43
N LEU A 11 14.00 -3.48 6.43
CA LEU A 11 13.33 -3.80 5.18
C LEU A 11 12.15 -4.79 5.36
N ALA A 12 12.20 -5.64 6.38
CA ALA A 12 11.11 -6.55 6.68
C ALA A 12 9.88 -5.79 7.19
N THR A 13 10.07 -4.81 8.07
CA THR A 13 9.02 -3.91 8.56
C THR A 13 8.41 -3.09 7.43
N ILE A 14 9.22 -2.53 6.53
CA ILE A 14 8.74 -1.79 5.36
C ILE A 14 7.89 -2.72 4.46
N ARG A 15 8.35 -3.94 4.21
CA ARG A 15 7.60 -4.94 3.41
C ARG A 15 6.26 -5.28 4.06
N ARG A 16 6.23 -5.46 5.39
CA ARG A 16 4.99 -5.70 6.13
C ARG A 16 4.03 -4.51 6.06
N ALA A 17 4.55 -3.28 6.18
CA ALA A 17 3.76 -2.05 6.06
C ALA A 17 3.10 -1.94 4.67
N VAL A 18 3.86 -2.15 3.60
CA VAL A 18 3.33 -2.19 2.23
C VAL A 18 2.28 -3.29 2.06
N GLY A 19 2.51 -4.46 2.66
CA GLY A 19 1.53 -5.56 2.68
C GLY A 19 0.24 -5.22 3.41
N LEU A 20 0.30 -4.42 4.49
CA LEU A 20 -0.90 -3.96 5.22
C LEU A 20 -1.73 -2.98 4.39
N ILE A 21 -1.08 -2.04 3.71
CA ILE A 21 -1.74 -1.07 2.81
C ILE A 21 -2.36 -1.80 1.61
N GLY A 22 -1.63 -2.76 1.06
CA GLY A 22 -2.02 -3.52 -0.13
C GLY A 22 -3.07 -4.62 0.11
N LYS A 23 -3.55 -4.81 1.36
CA LYS A 23 -4.62 -5.77 1.64
C LYS A 23 -5.91 -5.36 0.92
N SER A 24 -6.10 -5.94 -0.23
CA SER A 24 -7.36 -5.79 -0.97
C SER A 24 -8.47 -6.57 -0.28
N PRO A 25 -9.70 -6.05 -0.22
CA PRO A 25 -10.82 -6.80 0.29
C PRO A 25 -11.02 -8.08 -0.53
N LEU A 26 -11.54 -9.13 0.08
CA LEU A 26 -11.67 -10.46 -0.52
C LEU A 26 -12.37 -10.43 -1.89
N TRP A 27 -13.44 -9.63 -2.01
CA TRP A 27 -14.17 -9.47 -3.26
C TRP A 27 -13.27 -8.92 -4.40
N ALA A 28 -12.33 -8.01 -4.09
CA ALA A 28 -11.41 -7.47 -5.10
C ALA A 28 -10.36 -8.51 -5.53
N VAL A 29 -9.97 -9.41 -4.64
CA VAL A 29 -9.09 -10.55 -4.98
C VAL A 29 -9.85 -11.52 -5.89
N ILE A 30 -11.10 -11.86 -5.56
CA ILE A 30 -11.96 -12.72 -6.37
C ILE A 30 -12.20 -12.09 -7.75
N LEU A 31 -12.52 -10.80 -7.79
CA LEU A 31 -12.74 -10.09 -9.06
C LEU A 31 -11.49 -10.14 -9.95
N ARG A 32 -10.30 -9.90 -9.39
CA ARG A 32 -9.03 -9.98 -10.15
C ARG A 32 -8.76 -11.40 -10.66
N ALA A 33 -9.04 -12.41 -9.84
CA ALA A 33 -8.91 -13.81 -10.28
C ALA A 33 -9.85 -14.12 -11.43
N ALA A 34 -11.12 -13.69 -11.35
CA ALA A 34 -12.10 -13.85 -12.42
C ALA A 34 -11.67 -13.12 -13.71
N LEU A 35 -11.15 -11.89 -13.59
CA LEU A 35 -10.63 -11.13 -14.73
C LEU A 35 -9.40 -11.82 -15.35
N ALA A 36 -8.49 -12.37 -14.55
CA ALA A 36 -7.35 -13.12 -15.06
C ALA A 36 -7.77 -14.37 -15.83
N ILE A 37 -8.76 -15.12 -15.33
CA ILE A 37 -9.34 -16.26 -16.02
C ILE A 37 -9.98 -15.83 -17.35
N LEU A 38 -10.73 -14.73 -17.35
CA LEU A 38 -11.34 -14.18 -18.55
C LEU A 38 -10.29 -13.84 -19.62
N VAL A 39 -9.17 -13.24 -19.24
CA VAL A 39 -8.05 -12.97 -20.17
C VAL A 39 -7.55 -14.25 -20.80
N VAL A 40 -7.33 -15.29 -19.98
CA VAL A 40 -6.85 -16.60 -20.49
C VAL A 40 -7.85 -17.22 -21.47
N LEU A 41 -9.14 -17.16 -21.16
CA LEU A 41 -10.18 -17.70 -22.05
C LEU A 41 -10.26 -16.93 -23.38
N VAL A 42 -10.22 -15.59 -23.35
CA VAL A 42 -10.27 -14.75 -24.55
C VAL A 42 -9.03 -14.94 -25.43
N LEU A 43 -7.86 -15.04 -24.82
CA LEU A 43 -6.62 -15.32 -25.57
C LEU A 43 -6.60 -16.76 -26.10
N GLY A 44 -7.12 -17.72 -25.31
CA GLY A 44 -7.25 -19.12 -25.74
C GLY A 44 -8.17 -19.26 -26.95
N ASP A 45 -9.32 -18.60 -26.96
CA ASP A 45 -10.24 -18.55 -28.10
C ASP A 45 -9.58 -17.95 -29.35
N ALA A 46 -8.82 -16.87 -29.19
CA ALA A 46 -8.08 -16.24 -30.29
C ALA A 46 -7.02 -17.17 -30.87
N VAL A 47 -6.25 -17.85 -30.03
CA VAL A 47 -5.23 -18.82 -30.48
C VAL A 47 -5.87 -20.03 -31.14
N PHE A 48 -6.93 -20.58 -30.55
CA PHE A 48 -7.66 -21.72 -31.12
C PHE A 48 -8.20 -21.41 -32.52
N SER A 49 -8.83 -20.25 -32.69
CA SER A 49 -9.36 -19.80 -33.97
C SER A 49 -8.27 -19.66 -35.06
N ILE A 50 -7.08 -19.19 -34.68
CA ILE A 50 -5.94 -19.10 -35.61
C ILE A 50 -5.45 -20.52 -36.04
N VAL A 51 -5.36 -21.42 -35.06
CA VAL A 51 -4.87 -22.79 -35.30
C VAL A 51 -5.84 -23.60 -36.14
N THR A 52 -7.14 -23.45 -35.94
CA THR A 52 -8.20 -24.16 -36.70
C THR A 52 -8.45 -23.56 -38.07
N LYS A 53 -7.76 -22.46 -38.42
CA LYS A 53 -7.93 -21.74 -39.70
C LYS A 53 -9.40 -21.29 -39.93
N GLU A 54 -10.14 -21.04 -38.87
CA GLU A 54 -11.46 -20.44 -38.99
C GLU A 54 -11.32 -19.01 -39.56
N ASP A 55 -12.31 -18.61 -40.40
CA ASP A 55 -12.38 -17.25 -40.95
C ASP A 55 -12.68 -16.23 -39.84
N VAL A 56 -11.67 -15.88 -39.05
CA VAL A 56 -11.79 -14.89 -38.00
C VAL A 56 -11.56 -13.50 -38.58
N SER A 57 -12.55 -12.63 -38.48
CA SER A 57 -12.37 -11.25 -38.92
C SER A 57 -11.23 -10.59 -38.12
N THR A 58 -10.33 -9.89 -38.80
CA THR A 58 -9.22 -9.12 -38.18
C THR A 58 -9.72 -8.21 -37.07
N GLY A 59 -10.91 -7.64 -37.19
CA GLY A 59 -11.54 -6.80 -36.17
C GLY A 59 -11.85 -7.56 -34.86
N ARG A 60 -12.23 -8.85 -34.92
CA ARG A 60 -12.47 -9.68 -33.74
C ARG A 60 -11.16 -9.94 -32.99
N LEU A 61 -10.08 -10.27 -33.71
CA LEU A 61 -8.76 -10.48 -33.12
C LEU A 61 -8.22 -9.22 -32.44
N ILE A 62 -8.27 -8.08 -33.11
CA ILE A 62 -7.81 -6.80 -32.55
C ILE A 62 -8.60 -6.47 -31.26
N ARG A 63 -9.92 -6.62 -31.29
CA ARG A 63 -10.75 -6.37 -30.11
C ARG A 63 -10.38 -7.27 -28.93
N ASN A 64 -10.19 -8.56 -29.17
CA ASN A 64 -9.82 -9.54 -28.14
C ASN A 64 -8.46 -9.23 -27.52
N VAL A 65 -7.47 -8.87 -28.33
CA VAL A 65 -6.13 -8.48 -27.87
C VAL A 65 -6.21 -7.18 -27.05
N LEU A 66 -6.88 -6.15 -27.53
CA LEU A 66 -7.03 -4.89 -26.80
C LEU A 66 -7.76 -5.08 -25.47
N SER A 67 -8.85 -5.84 -25.45
CA SER A 67 -9.59 -6.14 -24.21
C SER A 67 -8.71 -6.87 -23.20
N SER A 68 -7.92 -7.85 -23.65
CA SER A 68 -6.99 -8.60 -22.81
C SER A 68 -5.90 -7.70 -22.23
N LEU A 69 -5.35 -6.75 -22.99
CA LEU A 69 -4.35 -5.80 -22.52
C LEU A 69 -4.92 -4.88 -21.44
N VAL A 70 -6.15 -4.35 -21.66
CA VAL A 70 -6.80 -3.47 -20.68
C VAL A 70 -7.08 -4.23 -19.39
N ILE A 71 -7.67 -5.41 -19.46
CA ILE A 71 -7.99 -6.22 -18.27
C ILE A 71 -6.70 -6.63 -17.57
N GLY A 72 -5.67 -7.07 -18.32
CA GLY A 72 -4.36 -7.42 -17.78
C GLY A 72 -3.70 -6.28 -17.01
N TYR A 73 -3.81 -5.05 -17.51
CA TYR A 73 -3.34 -3.85 -16.81
C TYR A 73 -4.01 -3.71 -15.43
N PHE A 74 -5.33 -3.83 -15.34
CA PHE A 74 -6.06 -3.73 -14.07
C PHE A 74 -5.70 -4.84 -13.08
N VAL A 75 -5.35 -6.03 -13.55
CA VAL A 75 -4.88 -7.14 -12.70
C VAL A 75 -3.49 -6.87 -12.15
N ILE A 76 -2.58 -6.33 -12.97
CA ILE A 76 -1.15 -6.15 -12.63
C ILE A 76 -0.90 -4.83 -11.88
N GLN A 77 -1.68 -3.79 -12.15
CA GLN A 77 -1.50 -2.45 -11.60
C GLN A 77 -1.28 -2.39 -10.07
N PRO A 78 -2.07 -3.06 -9.21
CA PRO A 78 -1.85 -2.98 -7.76
C PRO A 78 -0.53 -3.66 -7.31
N TYR A 79 -0.06 -4.66 -8.05
CA TYR A 79 1.24 -5.27 -7.79
C TYR A 79 2.38 -4.30 -8.15
N LEU A 80 2.27 -3.60 -9.27
CA LEU A 80 3.25 -2.58 -9.67
C LEU A 80 3.26 -1.41 -8.70
N ALA A 81 2.08 -0.94 -8.27
CA ALA A 81 1.96 0.14 -7.30
C ALA A 81 2.60 -0.21 -5.95
N SER A 82 2.35 -1.42 -5.42
CA SER A 82 2.97 -1.87 -4.17
C SER A 82 4.50 -2.02 -4.30
N ARG A 83 4.99 -2.47 -5.46
CA ARG A 83 6.44 -2.58 -5.72
C ARG A 83 7.10 -1.20 -5.82
N GLN A 84 6.47 -0.23 -6.48
CA GLN A 84 6.97 1.14 -6.55
C GLN A 84 7.00 1.80 -5.18
N LEU A 85 5.93 1.62 -4.39
CA LEU A 85 5.84 2.10 -3.02
C LEU A 85 6.95 1.51 -2.15
N PHE A 86 7.16 0.19 -2.20
CA PHE A 86 8.24 -0.47 -1.49
C PHE A 86 9.61 0.10 -1.91
N LYS A 87 9.86 0.28 -3.21
CA LYS A 87 11.10 0.85 -3.71
C LYS A 87 11.31 2.29 -3.22
N ALA A 88 10.28 3.12 -3.23
CA ALA A 88 10.33 4.49 -2.75
C ALA A 88 10.65 4.57 -1.24
N LEU A 89 10.04 3.69 -0.43
CA LEU A 89 10.26 3.62 1.01
C LEU A 89 11.63 3.03 1.37
N SER A 90 12.12 2.06 0.62
CA SER A 90 13.39 1.38 0.90
C SER A 90 14.63 2.13 0.40
N SER A 91 14.48 3.11 -0.50
CA SER A 91 15.59 3.87 -1.06
C SER A 91 16.06 5.03 -0.18
N GLY A 92 15.28 5.42 0.84
CA GLY A 92 15.59 6.49 1.77
C GLY A 92 16.32 6.02 3.02
N SER A 93 16.76 6.98 3.85
CA SER A 93 17.24 6.67 5.20
C SER A 93 16.09 6.09 6.02
N GLN A 94 16.34 4.96 6.67
CA GLN A 94 15.36 4.27 7.50
C GLN A 94 15.39 4.75 8.96
N GLN A 95 16.38 5.58 9.32
CA GLN A 95 16.47 6.16 10.66
C GLN A 95 15.43 7.24 10.83
N GLN A 96 14.63 7.11 11.85
CA GLN A 96 13.56 8.04 12.20
C GLN A 96 13.74 8.50 13.65
N THR A 97 13.61 9.80 13.87
CA THR A 97 13.61 10.38 15.21
C THR A 97 12.53 11.44 15.26
N GLY A 98 11.64 11.34 16.22
CA GLY A 98 10.51 12.26 16.26
C GLY A 98 9.78 12.30 17.58
N ILE A 99 8.71 13.10 17.56
CA ILE A 99 7.82 13.32 18.70
C ILE A 99 6.37 13.24 18.25
N ILE A 100 5.57 12.60 19.06
CA ILE A 100 4.11 12.53 18.92
C ILE A 100 3.52 13.43 20.00
N THR A 101 2.73 14.40 19.56
CA THR A 101 2.09 15.39 20.45
C THR A 101 0.57 15.31 20.35
N ALA A 102 -0.12 16.12 21.13
CA ALA A 102 -1.57 16.30 21.01
C ALA A 102 -2.00 16.90 19.66
N LEU A 103 -1.11 17.61 18.96
CA LEU A 103 -1.40 18.29 17.70
C LEU A 103 -1.10 17.41 16.48
N GLY A 104 -0.12 16.52 16.57
CA GLY A 104 0.32 15.71 15.43
C GLY A 104 1.59 14.92 15.69
N ILE A 105 2.21 14.53 14.61
CA ILE A 105 3.47 13.77 14.58
C ILE A 105 4.51 14.57 13.81
N SER A 106 5.63 14.87 14.47
CA SER A 106 6.78 15.54 13.86
C SER A 106 7.97 14.61 13.92
N TYR A 107 8.61 14.34 12.78
CA TYR A 107 9.79 13.48 12.77
C TYR A 107 10.75 13.79 11.63
N ASN A 108 12.00 13.45 11.87
CA ASN A 108 13.05 13.51 10.86
C ASN A 108 13.32 12.12 10.30
N VAL A 109 13.49 12.04 8.98
CA VAL A 109 13.93 10.84 8.28
C VAL A 109 15.33 11.08 7.78
N GLY A 110 16.31 10.41 8.40
CA GLY A 110 17.72 10.70 8.14
C GLY A 110 18.12 12.11 8.57
N ALA A 111 19.15 12.66 7.93
CA ALA A 111 19.72 13.96 8.30
C ALA A 111 19.02 15.17 7.67
N SER A 112 18.18 14.99 6.66
CA SER A 112 17.77 16.10 5.79
C SER A 112 16.27 16.27 5.56
N ARG A 113 15.44 15.35 6.00
CA ARG A 113 13.99 15.42 5.76
C ARG A 113 13.22 15.51 7.06
N SER A 114 12.66 16.71 7.34
CA SER A 114 11.66 16.90 8.39
C SER A 114 10.26 16.69 7.83
N VAL A 115 9.42 16.03 8.61
CA VAL A 115 8.04 15.73 8.25
C VAL A 115 7.17 16.09 9.45
N ASP A 116 6.17 16.95 9.22
CA ASP A 116 5.22 17.40 10.21
C ASP A 116 3.81 17.11 9.69
N TYR A 117 3.03 16.36 10.46
CA TYR A 117 1.63 16.04 10.16
C TYR A 117 0.76 16.36 11.34
N ALA A 118 -0.33 17.10 11.13
CA ALA A 118 -1.42 17.18 12.08
C ALA A 118 -2.24 15.88 12.08
N TRP A 119 -2.91 15.56 13.20
CA TRP A 119 -3.75 14.35 13.24
C TRP A 119 -4.87 14.35 12.19
N ASN A 120 -5.37 15.53 11.84
CA ASN A 120 -6.42 15.68 10.82
C ASN A 120 -5.93 15.43 9.38
N ASP A 121 -4.62 15.38 9.15
CA ASP A 121 -4.05 15.08 7.84
C ASP A 121 -4.17 13.58 7.53
N PHE A 122 -4.30 12.75 8.56
CA PHE A 122 -4.44 11.31 8.41
C PHE A 122 -5.91 10.92 8.22
N TYR A 123 -6.17 10.17 7.17
CA TYR A 123 -7.51 9.66 6.87
C TYR A 123 -7.64 8.14 7.10
N HIS A 124 -6.52 7.42 7.21
CA HIS A 124 -6.55 5.98 7.42
C HIS A 124 -5.43 5.48 8.32
N VAL A 125 -5.77 4.49 9.16
CA VAL A 125 -4.83 3.77 10.04
C VAL A 125 -4.87 2.30 9.68
N PHE A 126 -3.73 1.76 9.28
CA PHE A 126 -3.55 0.31 9.13
C PHE A 126 -2.76 -0.20 10.33
N LYS A 127 -3.22 -1.31 10.93
CA LYS A 127 -2.64 -1.83 12.16
C LYS A 127 -2.23 -3.28 12.02
N ALA A 128 -1.12 -3.59 12.66
CA ALA A 128 -0.73 -4.92 13.08
C ALA A 128 -0.25 -4.84 14.54
N ASP A 129 0.06 -5.96 15.17
CA ASP A 129 0.39 -6.02 16.61
C ASP A 129 1.54 -5.08 17.01
N ASP A 130 2.54 -4.96 16.15
CA ASP A 130 3.77 -4.20 16.39
C ASP A 130 4.01 -3.07 15.37
N LEU A 131 3.02 -2.77 14.51
CA LEU A 131 3.17 -1.88 13.38
C LEU A 131 1.91 -1.07 13.14
N ILE A 132 2.07 0.24 13.03
CA ILE A 132 1.02 1.16 12.58
C ILE A 132 1.51 1.88 11.32
N VAL A 133 0.63 1.97 10.35
CA VAL A 133 0.82 2.78 9.15
C VAL A 133 -0.28 3.82 9.09
N LEU A 134 0.10 5.08 9.10
CA LEU A 134 -0.79 6.22 8.95
C LEU A 134 -0.71 6.73 7.52
N ALA A 135 -1.85 6.90 6.87
CA ALA A 135 -1.91 7.40 5.50
C ALA A 135 -2.63 8.75 5.44
N THR A 136 -2.06 9.68 4.69
CA THR A 136 -2.63 10.99 4.40
C THR A 136 -3.39 11.00 3.07
N ALA A 137 -4.27 11.96 2.84
CA ALA A 137 -5.07 12.06 1.62
C ALA A 137 -4.21 12.24 0.35
N ASP A 138 -3.03 12.84 0.46
CA ASP A 138 -2.06 13.02 -0.62
C ASP A 138 -1.14 11.80 -0.84
N SER A 139 -1.56 10.63 -0.34
CA SER A 139 -0.86 9.35 -0.48
C SER A 139 0.51 9.28 0.19
N ARG A 140 0.81 10.17 1.13
CA ARG A 140 1.99 10.01 1.99
C ARG A 140 1.69 9.02 3.10
N ILE A 141 2.74 8.35 3.57
CA ILE A 141 2.63 7.32 4.58
C ILE A 141 3.68 7.54 5.67
N SER A 142 3.24 7.39 6.92
CA SER A 142 4.12 7.32 8.09
C SER A 142 4.06 5.91 8.64
N ILE A 143 5.21 5.26 8.75
CA ILE A 143 5.36 3.90 9.27
C ILE A 143 5.99 4.01 10.66
N LEU A 144 5.29 3.51 11.67
CA LEU A 144 5.76 3.47 13.04
C LEU A 144 5.69 2.03 13.55
N ASN A 145 6.83 1.54 13.99
CA ASN A 145 6.96 0.21 14.58
C ASN A 145 7.19 0.36 16.09
N ARG A 146 6.75 -0.61 16.85
CA ARG A 146 6.96 -0.71 18.30
C ARG A 146 8.43 -0.55 18.70
N SER A 147 9.37 -1.04 17.91
CA SER A 147 10.81 -0.93 18.17
C SER A 147 11.37 0.51 18.17
N LEU A 148 10.61 1.47 17.64
CA LEU A 148 10.98 2.89 17.66
C LEU A 148 10.73 3.56 19.03
N PHE A 149 9.91 2.94 19.87
CA PHE A 149 9.48 3.49 21.15
C PHE A 149 10.36 2.97 22.29
N ALA A 150 10.69 3.84 23.24
CA ALA A 150 11.54 3.48 24.36
C ALA A 150 10.86 2.48 25.32
N THR A 151 9.54 2.57 25.46
CA THR A 151 8.76 1.70 26.35
C THR A 151 7.55 1.10 25.67
N GLU A 152 7.12 -0.07 26.17
CA GLU A 152 5.86 -0.70 25.76
C GLU A 152 4.64 0.20 26.03
N GLN A 153 4.73 0.98 27.11
CA GLN A 153 3.66 1.87 27.52
C GLN A 153 3.49 3.03 26.53
N ASP A 154 4.60 3.61 26.04
CA ASP A 154 4.56 4.66 25.02
C ASP A 154 3.93 4.13 23.72
N TRP A 155 4.28 2.90 23.33
CA TRP A 155 3.66 2.25 22.18
C TRP A 155 2.15 2.09 22.34
N LYS A 156 1.69 1.56 23.48
CA LYS A 156 0.26 1.37 23.77
C LYS A 156 -0.51 2.70 23.76
N TYR A 157 0.08 3.74 24.38
CA TYR A 157 -0.53 5.07 24.36
C TYR A 157 -0.60 5.63 22.94
N PHE A 158 0.44 5.48 22.15
CA PHE A 158 0.42 5.90 20.76
C PHE A 158 -0.67 5.17 19.96
N VAL A 159 -0.76 3.85 20.08
CA VAL A 159 -1.79 3.04 19.39
C VAL A 159 -3.20 3.54 19.74
N GLN A 160 -3.49 3.67 21.03
CA GLN A 160 -4.78 4.16 21.50
C GLN A 160 -5.08 5.59 21.02
N TYR A 161 -4.05 6.43 21.00
CA TYR A 161 -4.19 7.81 20.58
C TYR A 161 -4.45 7.93 19.07
N ALA A 162 -3.73 7.19 18.25
CA ALA A 162 -3.95 7.13 16.81
C ALA A 162 -5.38 6.68 16.47
N ASP A 163 -5.92 5.70 17.22
CA ASP A 163 -7.30 5.21 17.04
C ASP A 163 -8.36 6.25 17.32
N THR A 164 -8.12 7.09 18.33
CA THR A 164 -9.12 8.09 18.73
C THR A 164 -9.08 9.34 17.85
N ARG A 165 -7.93 9.63 17.24
CA ARG A 165 -7.70 10.87 16.47
C ARG A 165 -7.87 10.70 14.97
N VAL A 166 -7.47 9.57 14.43
CA VAL A 166 -7.65 9.29 12.99
C VAL A 166 -9.03 8.68 12.78
N LYS A 167 -9.98 9.47 12.35
CA LYS A 167 -11.33 8.98 12.03
C LYS A 167 -11.32 8.40 10.63
N PRO A 168 -11.74 7.14 10.43
CA PRO A 168 -11.92 6.61 9.09
C PRO A 168 -12.97 7.46 8.36
N VAL A 169 -12.63 7.92 7.18
CA VAL A 169 -13.59 8.57 6.29
C VAL A 169 -14.67 7.53 5.96
N LYS A 170 -15.93 7.85 6.30
CA LYS A 170 -17.09 7.02 6.00
C LYS A 170 -17.39 7.04 4.50
#